data_a6afed48b4c0482070b11565ae09ca2a
#
_entry.id   a6afed48b4c0482070b11565ae09ca2a
#
_cell.length_a   1.000
_cell.length_b   1.000
_cell.length_c   1.000
_cell.angle_alpha   90.00
_cell.angle_beta   90.00
_cell.angle_gamma   90.00
#
_symmetry.space_group_name_H-M   'P 1'
#
loop_
_entity.id
_entity.type
_entity.pdbx_description
1 polymer ?
#
loop_
_entity_poly.entity_id
_entity_poly.type
_entity_poly.pdbx_seq_one_letter_code
_entity_poly.pdbx_strand_id
1 'polypeptide(L)'
;MIRGRLILLILVLAAPSLASAETMSFGDAAALLGKSCGKDIDENCRGVGFDSSRLKDCLYRNQDSVSAQCKVDYVRAFEAIQKRIAARAAVAKMCEYEVVKRCRGTAKEISKSLECLLATSGVSARCNQAIGDAGYR
;
A
#
# COMPACT_ATOMS: atom_id res chain seq x y z
N MET A 1 -13.58 -5.07 -61.82
CA MET A 1 -13.80 -3.97 -60.84
C MET A 1 -13.76 -4.55 -59.44
N ILE A 2 -12.60 -4.58 -58.81
CA ILE A 2 -12.40 -5.16 -57.49
C ILE A 2 -12.33 -4.00 -56.49
N ARG A 3 -13.39 -3.83 -55.68
CA ARG A 3 -13.45 -2.82 -54.64
C ARG A 3 -12.72 -3.35 -53.40
N GLY A 4 -11.47 -2.90 -53.20
CA GLY A 4 -10.69 -3.16 -52.01
C GLY A 4 -11.30 -2.43 -50.82
N ARG A 5 -11.83 -3.17 -49.84
CA ARG A 5 -12.19 -2.65 -48.52
C ARG A 5 -10.92 -2.59 -47.65
N LEU A 6 -10.44 -1.38 -47.47
CA LEU A 6 -9.37 -1.08 -46.52
C LEU A 6 -9.95 -1.23 -45.11
N ILE A 7 -9.60 -2.32 -44.42
CA ILE A 7 -9.94 -2.51 -43.00
C ILE A 7 -8.85 -1.77 -42.19
N LEU A 8 -9.21 -0.61 -41.65
CA LEU A 8 -8.36 0.16 -40.73
C LEU A 8 -8.36 -0.58 -39.39
N LEU A 9 -7.29 -1.33 -39.11
CA LEU A 9 -7.06 -1.91 -37.79
C LEU A 9 -6.63 -0.78 -36.81
N ILE A 10 -7.57 -0.31 -36.00
CA ILE A 10 -7.27 0.62 -34.89
C ILE A 10 -6.63 -0.20 -33.77
N LEU A 11 -5.30 -0.12 -33.65
CA LEU A 11 -4.55 -0.66 -32.51
C LEU A 11 -4.83 0.25 -31.31
N VAL A 12 -5.74 -0.17 -30.43
CA VAL A 12 -5.95 0.47 -29.14
C VAL A 12 -4.75 0.11 -28.26
N LEU A 13 -3.80 1.03 -28.16
CA LEU A 13 -2.72 0.99 -27.16
C LEU A 13 -3.33 1.18 -25.78
N ALA A 14 -3.62 0.08 -25.11
CA ALA A 14 -3.95 0.09 -23.70
C ALA A 14 -2.70 0.56 -22.92
N ALA A 15 -2.66 1.84 -22.54
CA ALA A 15 -1.65 2.33 -21.62
C ALA A 15 -1.79 1.56 -20.30
N PRO A 16 -0.70 0.97 -19.73
CA PRO A 16 -0.78 0.39 -18.42
C PRO A 16 -1.08 1.51 -17.42
N SER A 17 -2.27 1.50 -16.85
CA SER A 17 -2.58 2.31 -15.69
C SER A 17 -1.58 1.92 -14.61
N LEU A 18 -0.74 2.87 -14.17
CA LEU A 18 0.06 2.73 -12.96
C LEU A 18 -0.94 2.62 -11.81
N ALA A 19 -1.38 1.42 -11.52
CA ALA A 19 -2.20 1.16 -10.37
C ALA A 19 -1.38 1.54 -9.14
N SER A 20 -1.73 2.65 -8.49
CA SER A 20 -1.18 2.98 -7.17
C SER A 20 -1.36 1.76 -6.28
N ALA A 21 -0.27 1.28 -5.69
CA ALA A 21 -0.35 0.16 -4.77
C ALA A 21 -1.25 0.58 -3.60
N GLU A 22 -2.41 -0.05 -3.46
CA GLU A 22 -3.29 0.23 -2.33
C GLU A 22 -2.54 -0.09 -1.04
N THR A 23 -2.27 0.95 -0.25
CA THR A 23 -1.62 0.84 1.05
C THR A 23 -2.62 1.23 2.15
N MET A 24 -2.45 0.67 3.33
CA MET A 24 -3.35 0.89 4.45
C MET A 24 -2.57 1.26 5.71
N SER A 25 -3.10 2.16 6.53
CA SER A 25 -2.52 2.42 7.85
C SER A 25 -2.82 1.26 8.81
N PHE A 26 -2.02 1.11 9.86
CA PHE A 26 -2.32 0.15 10.91
C PHE A 26 -3.67 0.42 11.58
N GLY A 27 -4.05 1.70 11.75
CA GLY A 27 -5.34 2.10 12.30
C GLY A 27 -6.50 1.68 11.39
N ASP A 28 -6.39 1.94 10.07
CA ASP A 28 -7.43 1.55 9.11
C ASP A 28 -7.54 0.03 9.00
N ALA A 29 -6.41 -0.68 9.04
CA ALA A 29 -6.41 -2.14 9.04
C ALA A 29 -7.08 -2.71 10.30
N ALA A 30 -6.77 -2.15 11.48
CA ALA A 30 -7.41 -2.55 12.74
C ALA A 30 -8.92 -2.27 12.71
N ALA A 31 -9.35 -1.12 12.20
CA ALA A 31 -10.77 -0.79 12.04
C ALA A 31 -11.49 -1.73 11.07
N LEU A 32 -10.87 -2.04 9.92
CA LEU A 32 -11.40 -3.01 8.97
C LEU A 32 -11.55 -4.39 9.61
N LEU A 33 -10.50 -4.90 10.25
CA LEU A 33 -10.52 -6.22 10.89
C LEU A 33 -11.46 -6.27 12.09
N GLY A 34 -11.57 -5.19 12.87
CA GLY A 34 -12.54 -5.08 13.94
C GLY A 34 -13.97 -5.24 13.44
N LYS A 35 -14.27 -4.65 12.27
CA LYS A 35 -15.60 -4.71 11.65
C LYS A 35 -15.90 -6.08 11.02
N SER A 36 -14.96 -6.66 10.28
CA SER A 36 -15.17 -7.87 9.49
C SER A 36 -14.79 -9.16 10.21
N CYS A 37 -13.86 -9.11 11.16
CA CYS A 37 -13.33 -10.26 11.89
C CYS A 37 -13.67 -10.25 13.39
N GLY A 38 -14.23 -9.17 13.93
CA GLY A 38 -14.43 -9.03 15.38
C GLY A 38 -15.13 -10.23 15.99
N LYS A 39 -16.26 -10.64 15.41
CA LYS A 39 -17.01 -11.81 15.88
C LYS A 39 -16.18 -13.12 15.79
N ASP A 40 -15.53 -13.35 14.67
CA ASP A 40 -14.71 -14.54 14.46
C ASP A 40 -13.54 -14.62 15.46
N ILE A 41 -12.93 -13.46 15.78
CA ILE A 41 -11.85 -13.35 16.75
C ILE A 41 -12.35 -13.59 18.17
N ASP A 42 -13.49 -13.02 18.52
CA ASP A 42 -14.09 -13.20 19.84
C ASP A 42 -14.51 -14.65 20.11
N GLU A 43 -14.95 -15.34 19.06
CA GLU A 43 -15.39 -16.73 19.17
C GLU A 43 -14.21 -17.72 19.13
N ASN A 44 -13.23 -17.50 18.25
CA ASN A 44 -12.19 -18.50 17.95
C ASN A 44 -10.78 -18.10 18.43
N CYS A 45 -10.51 -16.79 18.67
CA CYS A 45 -9.18 -16.24 18.91
C CYS A 45 -9.10 -15.32 20.13
N ARG A 46 -9.85 -15.60 21.18
CA ARG A 46 -9.90 -14.76 22.38
C ARG A 46 -8.52 -14.45 22.94
N GLY A 47 -8.30 -13.19 23.30
CA GLY A 47 -7.04 -12.73 23.92
C GLY A 47 -5.87 -12.58 22.94
N VAL A 48 -6.12 -12.67 21.65
CA VAL A 48 -5.10 -12.45 20.60
C VAL A 48 -5.26 -11.04 20.03
N GLY A 49 -4.20 -10.23 20.14
CA GLY A 49 -4.20 -8.85 19.59
C GLY A 49 -4.15 -8.82 18.06
N PHE A 50 -4.70 -7.75 17.46
CA PHE A 50 -4.75 -7.56 15.99
C PHE A 50 -3.37 -7.40 15.33
N ASP A 51 -2.36 -7.00 16.09
CA ASP A 51 -1.00 -6.71 15.63
C ASP A 51 -0.05 -7.90 15.72
N SER A 52 -0.55 -9.05 16.15
CA SER A 52 0.30 -10.20 16.45
C SER A 52 0.29 -11.26 15.34
N SER A 53 1.47 -11.89 15.12
CA SER A 53 1.58 -13.10 14.30
C SER A 53 0.66 -14.23 14.82
N ARG A 54 0.37 -14.21 16.12
CA ARG A 54 -0.56 -15.15 16.78
C ARG A 54 -1.99 -15.07 16.24
N LEU A 55 -2.44 -13.87 15.81
CA LEU A 55 -3.76 -13.74 15.18
C LEU A 55 -3.81 -14.48 13.85
N LYS A 56 -2.77 -14.33 13.02
CA LYS A 56 -2.64 -15.07 11.76
C LYS A 56 -2.74 -16.58 12.00
N ASP A 57 -1.95 -17.08 12.96
CA ASP A 57 -1.89 -18.51 13.27
C ASP A 57 -3.22 -19.01 13.86
N CYS A 58 -3.90 -18.18 14.67
CA CYS A 58 -5.21 -18.51 15.21
C CYS A 58 -6.27 -18.60 14.11
N LEU A 59 -6.39 -17.58 13.26
CA LEU A 59 -7.35 -17.56 12.15
C LEU A 59 -7.08 -18.72 11.18
N TYR A 60 -5.82 -19.05 10.93
CA TYR A 60 -5.46 -20.19 10.07
C TYR A 60 -5.88 -21.52 10.67
N ARG A 61 -5.63 -21.75 11.97
CA ARG A 61 -6.06 -22.98 12.65
C ARG A 61 -7.57 -23.14 12.72
N ASN A 62 -8.32 -22.04 12.75
CA ASN A 62 -9.77 -22.04 12.82
C ASN A 62 -10.43 -21.68 11.48
N GLN A 63 -9.73 -21.88 10.37
CA GLN A 63 -10.17 -21.41 9.05
C GLN A 63 -11.55 -21.94 8.63
N ASP A 64 -11.96 -23.12 9.10
CA ASP A 64 -13.26 -23.71 8.77
C ASP A 64 -14.42 -23.01 9.50
N SER A 65 -14.14 -22.36 10.64
CA SER A 65 -15.11 -21.62 11.46
C SER A 65 -15.09 -20.11 11.20
N VAL A 66 -14.01 -19.58 10.60
CA VAL A 66 -13.86 -18.16 10.29
C VAL A 66 -14.64 -17.80 9.04
N SER A 67 -15.40 -16.71 9.09
CA SER A 67 -16.22 -16.24 7.98
C SER A 67 -15.41 -15.93 6.71
N ALA A 68 -16.03 -16.10 5.55
CA ALA A 68 -15.40 -15.80 4.26
C ALA A 68 -14.96 -14.32 4.17
N GLN A 69 -15.79 -13.40 4.71
CA GLN A 69 -15.49 -11.97 4.72
C GLN A 69 -14.25 -11.66 5.56
N CYS A 70 -14.15 -12.23 6.75
CA CYS A 70 -12.95 -12.04 7.59
C CYS A 70 -11.68 -12.54 6.89
N LYS A 71 -11.71 -13.71 6.24
CA LYS A 71 -10.56 -14.23 5.49
C LYS A 71 -10.08 -13.27 4.39
N VAL A 72 -11.01 -12.76 3.59
CA VAL A 72 -10.70 -11.82 2.50
C VAL A 72 -10.12 -10.51 3.05
N ASP A 73 -10.77 -9.92 4.04
CA ASP A 73 -10.33 -8.65 4.61
C ASP A 73 -9.03 -8.77 5.40
N TYR A 74 -8.78 -9.92 6.04
CA TYR A 74 -7.50 -10.18 6.69
C TYR A 74 -6.34 -10.21 5.68
N VAL A 75 -6.48 -10.92 4.57
CA VAL A 75 -5.45 -10.98 3.52
C VAL A 75 -5.23 -9.58 2.94
N ARG A 76 -6.31 -8.87 2.61
CA ARG A 76 -6.25 -7.50 2.08
C ARG A 76 -5.52 -6.55 3.02
N ALA A 77 -5.89 -6.53 4.30
CA ALA A 77 -5.26 -5.67 5.30
C ALA A 77 -3.76 -6.01 5.46
N PHE A 78 -3.43 -7.29 5.54
CA PHE A 78 -2.06 -7.75 5.67
C PHE A 78 -1.20 -7.32 4.47
N GLU A 79 -1.66 -7.55 3.25
CA GLU A 79 -0.93 -7.17 2.03
C GLU A 79 -0.77 -5.64 1.93
N ALA A 80 -1.81 -4.87 2.23
CA ALA A 80 -1.76 -3.40 2.20
C ALA A 80 -0.76 -2.84 3.22
N ILE A 81 -0.68 -3.42 4.42
CA ILE A 81 0.32 -3.07 5.44
C ILE A 81 1.73 -3.42 4.95
N GLN A 82 1.95 -4.62 4.39
CA GLN A 82 3.26 -5.01 3.88
C GLN A 82 3.73 -4.08 2.76
N LYS A 83 2.85 -3.71 1.84
CA LYS A 83 3.13 -2.72 0.79
C LYS A 83 3.54 -1.37 1.37
N ARG A 84 2.84 -0.90 2.42
CA ARG A 84 3.17 0.36 3.11
C ARG A 84 4.53 0.30 3.80
N ILE A 85 4.87 -0.80 4.47
CA ILE A 85 6.17 -1.01 5.09
C ILE A 85 7.28 -0.97 4.02
N ALA A 86 7.10 -1.68 2.91
CA ALA A 86 8.04 -1.67 1.79
C ALA A 86 8.18 -0.27 1.16
N ALA A 87 7.07 0.46 0.99
CA ALA A 87 7.08 1.84 0.48
C ALA A 87 7.87 2.78 1.39
N ARG A 88 7.70 2.67 2.72
CA ARG A 88 8.47 3.46 3.69
C ARG A 88 9.98 3.21 3.58
N ALA A 89 10.38 1.96 3.42
CA ALA A 89 11.79 1.61 3.22
C ALA A 89 12.34 2.15 1.88
N ALA A 90 11.48 2.27 0.85
CA ALA A 90 11.88 2.73 -0.47
C ALA A 90 11.96 4.26 -0.62
N VAL A 91 11.29 5.06 0.24
CA VAL A 91 11.23 6.54 0.11
C VAL A 91 12.63 7.16 0.01
N ALA A 92 13.56 6.75 0.87
CA ALA A 92 14.90 7.30 0.87
C ALA A 92 15.60 7.16 -0.49
N LYS A 93 15.49 5.98 -1.12
CA LYS A 93 16.07 5.69 -2.45
C LYS A 93 15.31 6.42 -3.56
N MET A 94 13.99 6.46 -3.50
CA MET A 94 13.17 7.07 -4.55
C MET A 94 13.28 8.59 -4.58
N CYS A 95 13.56 9.21 -3.42
CA CYS A 95 13.66 10.66 -3.25
C CYS A 95 15.11 11.16 -3.11
N GLU A 96 16.11 10.31 -3.26
CA GLU A 96 17.52 10.66 -3.05
C GLU A 96 17.96 11.90 -3.84
N TYR A 97 17.56 11.97 -5.11
CA TYR A 97 17.89 13.11 -5.97
C TYR A 97 17.32 14.43 -5.43
N GLU A 98 16.06 14.43 -5.01
CA GLU A 98 15.39 15.60 -4.46
C GLU A 98 15.97 16.01 -3.11
N VAL A 99 16.32 15.06 -2.27
CA VAL A 99 16.97 15.33 -0.97
C VAL A 99 18.32 16.02 -1.21
N VAL A 100 19.15 15.50 -2.10
CA VAL A 100 20.46 16.08 -2.40
C VAL A 100 20.33 17.45 -3.04
N LYS A 101 19.39 17.62 -3.97
CA LYS A 101 19.25 18.87 -4.75
C LYS A 101 18.53 19.98 -3.99
N ARG A 102 17.48 19.65 -3.22
CA ARG A 102 16.55 20.61 -2.65
C ARG A 102 16.62 20.71 -1.12
N CYS A 103 17.01 19.62 -0.46
CA CYS A 103 17.05 19.49 1.00
C CYS A 103 18.50 19.35 1.52
N ARG A 104 19.41 20.17 0.98
CA ARG A 104 20.83 20.16 1.36
C ARG A 104 21.00 20.31 2.87
N GLY A 105 21.79 19.43 3.48
CA GLY A 105 22.06 19.43 4.90
C GLY A 105 21.17 18.48 5.71
N THR A 106 20.09 17.94 5.13
CA THR A 106 19.20 16.98 5.82
C THR A 106 19.46 15.53 5.43
N ALA A 107 20.30 15.26 4.41
CA ALA A 107 20.50 13.95 3.81
C ALA A 107 20.93 12.83 4.80
N LYS A 108 21.47 13.20 5.97
CA LYS A 108 21.87 12.25 7.01
C LYS A 108 20.73 11.86 7.95
N GLU A 109 19.61 12.60 7.94
CA GLU A 109 18.49 12.39 8.86
C GLU A 109 17.19 12.25 8.05
N ILE A 110 16.66 11.03 7.98
CA ILE A 110 15.47 10.69 7.20
C ILE A 110 14.25 11.54 7.59
N SER A 111 14.06 11.79 8.87
CA SER A 111 12.94 12.61 9.37
C SER A 111 13.00 14.05 8.87
N LYS A 112 14.16 14.70 8.95
CA LYS A 112 14.37 16.06 8.45
C LYS A 112 14.30 16.14 6.94
N SER A 113 14.80 15.11 6.24
CA SER A 113 14.68 15.02 4.78
C SER A 113 13.24 14.91 4.34
N LEU A 114 12.44 14.11 5.03
CA LEU A 114 11.02 13.95 4.75
C LEU A 114 10.25 15.25 5.00
N GLU A 115 10.47 15.91 6.13
CA GLU A 115 9.86 17.22 6.46
C GLU A 115 10.17 18.25 5.37
N CYS A 116 11.43 18.35 4.95
CA CYS A 116 11.84 19.22 3.85
C CYS A 116 11.13 18.88 2.54
N LEU A 117 11.05 17.59 2.15
CA LEU A 117 10.39 17.15 0.93
C LEU A 117 8.88 17.45 0.95
N LEU A 118 8.24 17.32 2.10
CA LEU A 118 6.81 17.63 2.27
C LEU A 118 6.52 19.14 2.11
N ALA A 119 7.46 19.99 2.52
CA ALA A 119 7.37 21.45 2.42
C ALA A 119 7.84 22.00 1.06
N THR A 120 8.55 21.20 0.24
CA THR A 120 9.18 21.65 -1.01
C THR A 120 8.24 21.45 -2.21
N SER A 121 8.06 22.50 -3.01
CA SER A 121 7.37 22.42 -4.31
C SER A 121 8.28 21.84 -5.40
N GLY A 122 7.67 21.20 -6.42
CA GLY A 122 8.41 20.67 -7.58
C GLY A 122 9.21 19.40 -7.31
N VAL A 123 8.81 18.63 -6.30
CA VAL A 123 9.26 17.24 -6.10
C VAL A 123 8.75 16.38 -7.25
N SER A 124 9.56 15.48 -7.78
CA SER A 124 9.18 14.63 -8.91
C SER A 124 7.96 13.78 -8.63
N ALA A 125 7.21 13.42 -9.67
CA ALA A 125 6.04 12.55 -9.56
C ALA A 125 6.41 11.21 -8.89
N ARG A 126 7.58 10.66 -9.20
CA ARG A 126 8.08 9.40 -8.62
C ARG A 126 8.31 9.50 -7.11
N CYS A 127 8.96 10.58 -6.65
CA CYS A 127 9.18 10.80 -5.22
C CYS A 127 7.87 11.10 -4.50
N ASN A 128 6.99 11.93 -5.08
CA ASN A 128 5.66 12.21 -4.53
C ASN A 128 4.82 10.94 -4.38
N GLN A 129 4.85 10.04 -5.38
CA GLN A 129 4.18 8.75 -5.31
C GLN A 129 4.73 7.90 -4.16
N ALA A 130 6.06 7.79 -4.04
CA ALA A 130 6.68 7.02 -2.96
C ALA A 130 6.31 7.55 -1.56
N ILE A 131 6.24 8.88 -1.41
CA ILE A 131 5.80 9.53 -0.17
C ILE A 131 4.34 9.20 0.14
N GLY A 132 3.46 9.23 -0.86
CA GLY A 132 2.04 8.88 -0.74
C GLY A 132 1.85 7.40 -0.36
N ASP A 133 2.51 6.47 -1.09
CA ASP A 133 2.43 5.02 -0.82
C ASP A 133 2.95 4.68 0.59
N ALA A 134 3.95 5.42 1.07
CA ALA A 134 4.46 5.30 2.43
C ALA A 134 3.49 5.87 3.49
N GLY A 135 2.47 6.62 3.07
CA GLY A 135 1.46 7.21 3.94
C GLY A 135 1.96 8.41 4.74
N TYR A 136 2.81 9.21 4.12
CA TYR A 136 3.27 10.48 4.68
C TYR A 136 2.47 11.68 4.16
N ARG A 137 1.55 11.43 3.22
CA ARG A 137 0.52 12.36 2.72
C ARG A 137 -0.82 11.64 2.64
#